data_252fc79432fa779278c321f0915be52c
#
_entry.id   252fc79432fa779278c321f0915be52c
#
_cell.length_a   1.000
_cell.length_b   1.000
_cell.length_c   1.000
_cell.angle_alpha   90.00
_cell.angle_beta   90.00
_cell.angle_gamma   90.00
#
_symmetry.space_group_name_H-M   'P 1'
#
loop_
_entity.id
_entity.type
_entity.pdbx_description
1 polymer ?
#
loop_
_entity_poly.entity_id
_entity_poly.type
_entity_poly.pdbx_seq_one_letter_code
_entity_poly.pdbx_strand_id
1 'polypeptide(L)'
;EEGKKNIHIGIDWLTSIAFEHTTSVGKKVIVLGGGNTAMDCCRSSLRLGAEDVKVIVRSPFEDMKASEWEIEDAMEERIPIIDNHVPKKFLLKKGKLVGMEFEKVKPEYDKNGKRSLIPTGEKPIIMECDDVLVAIGQYNSYQWIERDIGIEFGEWDMPVVDKITFQSTHEKIFFGGDAAWGPENII
;
A
#
# COMPACT_ATOMS: atom_id res chain seq x y z
N GLU A 1 -17.94 -8.32 10.30
CA GLU A 1 -18.31 -8.34 8.88
C GLU A 1 -18.96 -7.05 8.39
N GLU A 2 -19.64 -6.32 9.28
CA GLU A 2 -20.21 -5.02 8.97
C GLU A 2 -19.10 -3.99 8.73
N GLY A 3 -19.23 -3.17 7.69
CA GLY A 3 -18.22 -2.20 7.26
C GLY A 3 -17.12 -2.74 6.34
N LYS A 4 -16.96 -4.06 6.20
CA LYS A 4 -15.95 -4.65 5.30
C LYS A 4 -16.16 -4.28 3.83
N LYS A 5 -17.39 -4.01 3.43
CA LYS A 5 -17.75 -3.66 2.05
C LYS A 5 -17.09 -2.37 1.56
N ASN A 6 -16.65 -1.54 2.49
CA ASN A 6 -16.07 -0.23 2.24
C ASN A 6 -14.55 -0.20 2.57
N ILE A 7 -13.95 -1.38 2.79
CA ILE A 7 -12.52 -1.52 3.01
C ILE A 7 -11.98 -2.42 1.92
N HIS A 8 -11.18 -1.87 1.03
CA HIS A 8 -10.70 -2.54 -0.17
C HIS A 8 -9.19 -2.69 -0.13
N ILE A 9 -8.69 -3.79 -0.66
CA ILE A 9 -7.26 -3.93 -0.98
C ILE A 9 -6.99 -3.11 -2.24
N GLY A 10 -6.03 -2.19 -2.18
CA GLY A 10 -5.81 -1.18 -3.24
C GLY A 10 -5.60 -1.79 -4.62
N ILE A 11 -4.76 -2.81 -4.73
CA ILE A 11 -4.48 -3.45 -6.03
C ILE A 11 -5.71 -4.16 -6.60
N ASP A 12 -6.50 -4.84 -5.77
CA ASP A 12 -7.72 -5.52 -6.20
C ASP A 12 -8.77 -4.50 -6.64
N TRP A 13 -8.85 -3.37 -5.91
CA TRP A 13 -9.74 -2.27 -6.24
C TRP A 13 -9.37 -1.61 -7.58
N LEU A 14 -8.08 -1.34 -7.83
CA LEU A 14 -7.58 -0.82 -9.11
C LEU A 14 -7.85 -1.81 -10.26
N THR A 15 -7.65 -3.09 -10.02
CA THR A 15 -8.00 -4.16 -10.98
C THR A 15 -9.49 -4.13 -11.30
N SER A 16 -10.33 -3.99 -10.28
CA SER A 16 -11.79 -3.92 -10.44
C SER A 16 -12.23 -2.71 -11.27
N ILE A 17 -11.52 -1.58 -11.16
CA ILE A 17 -11.75 -0.39 -12.00
C ILE A 17 -11.31 -0.68 -13.44
N ALA A 18 -10.14 -1.24 -13.64
CA ALA A 18 -9.58 -1.51 -14.96
C ALA A 18 -10.49 -2.45 -15.79
N PHE A 19 -11.21 -3.36 -15.13
CA PHE A 19 -12.19 -4.23 -15.75
C PHE A 19 -13.63 -3.71 -15.67
N GLU A 20 -13.84 -2.45 -15.30
CA GLU A 20 -15.14 -1.77 -15.20
C GLU A 20 -16.13 -2.44 -14.23
N HIS A 21 -15.63 -3.27 -13.29
CA HIS A 21 -16.47 -3.88 -12.25
C HIS A 21 -16.80 -2.87 -11.14
N THR A 22 -15.94 -1.87 -10.94
CA THR A 22 -16.15 -0.74 -10.02
C THR A 22 -16.15 0.56 -10.80
N THR A 23 -17.25 1.29 -10.76
CA THR A 23 -17.47 2.54 -11.52
C THR A 23 -17.73 3.75 -10.63
N SER A 24 -17.73 3.57 -9.32
CA SER A 24 -17.93 4.65 -8.34
C SER A 24 -17.25 4.30 -7.02
N VAL A 25 -17.03 5.31 -6.20
CA VAL A 25 -16.48 5.20 -4.85
C VAL A 25 -17.25 6.19 -3.95
N GLY A 26 -17.11 6.05 -2.64
CA GLY A 26 -17.70 7.00 -1.68
C GLY A 26 -17.16 8.41 -1.83
N LYS A 27 -17.85 9.39 -1.25
CA LYS A 27 -17.47 10.80 -1.33
C LYS A 27 -16.19 11.12 -0.57
N LYS A 28 -15.96 10.43 0.55
CA LYS A 28 -14.79 10.61 1.40
C LYS A 28 -13.97 9.32 1.39
N VAL A 29 -12.76 9.39 0.88
CA VAL A 29 -11.88 8.22 0.72
C VAL A 29 -10.59 8.42 1.50
N ILE A 30 -10.22 7.42 2.28
CA ILE A 30 -8.90 7.35 2.91
C ILE A 30 -8.09 6.27 2.20
N VAL A 31 -6.89 6.64 1.75
CA VAL A 31 -5.91 5.71 1.19
C VAL A 31 -4.79 5.51 2.21
N LEU A 32 -4.52 4.27 2.58
CA LEU A 32 -3.45 3.90 3.51
C LEU A 32 -2.23 3.43 2.73
N GLY A 33 -1.13 4.15 2.82
CA GLY A 33 0.14 3.78 2.19
C GLY A 33 0.84 4.94 1.50
N GLY A 34 2.13 4.78 1.19
CA GLY A 34 2.97 5.80 0.60
C GLY A 34 3.81 5.29 -0.59
N GLY A 35 3.33 4.25 -1.29
CA GLY A 35 3.92 3.74 -2.53
C GLY A 35 3.09 4.11 -3.76
N ASN A 36 3.56 3.76 -4.96
CA ASN A 36 2.89 4.08 -6.23
C ASN A 36 1.43 3.59 -6.27
N THR A 37 1.16 2.39 -5.75
CA THR A 37 -0.22 1.88 -5.64
C THR A 37 -1.14 2.82 -4.84
N ALA A 38 -0.62 3.49 -3.81
CA ALA A 38 -1.41 4.46 -3.05
C ALA A 38 -1.69 5.72 -3.87
N MET A 39 -0.73 6.17 -4.67
CA MET A 39 -0.89 7.31 -5.58
C MET A 39 -1.93 6.98 -6.66
N ASP A 40 -1.86 5.80 -7.27
CA ASP A 40 -2.88 5.32 -8.21
C ASP A 40 -4.27 5.26 -7.58
N CYS A 41 -4.37 4.72 -6.37
CA CYS A 41 -5.64 4.61 -5.65
C CYS A 41 -6.26 5.99 -5.37
N CYS A 42 -5.49 6.95 -4.88
CA CYS A 42 -6.02 8.25 -4.50
C CYS A 42 -6.46 9.06 -5.72
N ARG A 43 -5.67 9.06 -6.80
CA ARG A 43 -6.00 9.75 -8.05
C ARG A 43 -7.18 9.10 -8.77
N SER A 44 -7.23 7.75 -8.80
CA SER A 44 -8.39 7.03 -9.35
C SER A 44 -9.67 7.30 -8.57
N SER A 45 -9.58 7.46 -7.24
CA SER A 45 -10.74 7.82 -6.42
C SER A 45 -11.36 9.15 -6.82
N LEU A 46 -10.55 10.19 -7.10
CA LEU A 46 -11.05 11.46 -7.61
C LEU A 46 -11.76 11.29 -8.97
N ARG A 47 -11.19 10.50 -9.88
CA ARG A 47 -11.78 10.22 -11.20
C ARG A 47 -13.10 9.48 -11.11
N LEU A 48 -13.29 8.67 -10.06
CA LEU A 48 -14.55 7.98 -9.78
C LEU A 48 -15.55 8.79 -8.96
N GLY A 49 -15.26 10.09 -8.72
CA GLY A 49 -16.20 11.03 -8.13
C GLY A 49 -16.10 11.20 -6.61
N ALA A 50 -15.00 10.79 -5.99
CA ALA A 50 -14.71 11.19 -4.62
C ALA A 50 -14.52 12.71 -4.51
N GLU A 51 -14.98 13.30 -3.43
CA GLU A 51 -14.92 14.75 -3.18
C GLU A 51 -13.83 15.12 -2.16
N ASP A 52 -13.50 14.19 -1.27
CA ASP A 52 -12.49 14.36 -0.22
C ASP A 52 -11.64 13.09 -0.16
N VAL A 53 -10.45 13.12 -0.75
CA VAL A 53 -9.50 12.02 -0.76
C VAL A 53 -8.29 12.41 0.07
N LYS A 54 -7.86 11.53 0.98
CA LYS A 54 -6.66 11.72 1.81
C LYS A 54 -5.76 10.49 1.75
N VAL A 55 -4.47 10.73 1.65
CA VAL A 55 -3.45 9.67 1.77
C VAL A 55 -2.85 9.74 3.17
N ILE A 56 -2.83 8.61 3.87
CA ILE A 56 -2.25 8.50 5.21
C ILE A 56 -1.02 7.61 5.17
N VAL A 57 0.11 8.17 5.58
CA VAL A 57 1.41 7.51 5.55
C VAL A 57 1.97 7.38 6.96
N ARG A 58 2.44 6.18 7.30
CA ARG A 58 3.01 5.92 8.63
C ARG A 58 4.43 6.49 8.83
N SER A 59 5.16 6.67 7.73
CA SER A 59 6.53 7.19 7.73
C SER A 59 6.51 8.71 7.50
N PRO A 60 7.62 9.42 7.76
CA PRO A 60 7.82 10.78 7.28
C PRO A 60 7.60 10.88 5.75
N PHE A 61 7.19 12.04 5.30
CA PHE A 61 6.92 12.32 3.88
C PHE A 61 8.13 11.99 2.99
N GLU A 62 9.33 12.37 3.41
CA GLU A 62 10.60 12.12 2.73
C GLU A 62 10.98 10.64 2.60
N ASP A 63 10.38 9.78 3.43
CA ASP A 63 10.58 8.32 3.41
C ASP A 63 9.52 7.58 2.59
N MET A 64 8.69 8.29 1.84
CA MET A 64 7.72 7.67 0.96
C MET A 64 8.43 6.90 -0.16
N LYS A 65 7.83 5.77 -0.55
CA LYS A 65 8.38 4.89 -1.58
C LYS A 65 7.82 5.14 -2.98
N ALA A 66 6.80 5.97 -3.09
CA ALA A 66 6.27 6.37 -4.38
C ALA A 66 7.31 7.20 -5.14
N SER A 67 7.28 7.13 -6.47
CA SER A 67 8.11 7.97 -7.33
C SER A 67 7.78 9.45 -7.12
N GLU A 68 8.78 10.32 -7.19
CA GLU A 68 8.60 11.76 -6.95
C GLU A 68 7.48 12.36 -7.83
N TRP A 69 7.44 12.01 -9.11
CA TRP A 69 6.42 12.50 -10.04
C TRP A 69 4.99 12.01 -9.69
N GLU A 70 4.83 10.80 -9.15
CA GLU A 70 3.52 10.31 -8.70
C GLU A 70 3.02 11.07 -7.48
N ILE A 71 3.94 11.45 -6.59
CA ILE A 71 3.64 12.28 -5.43
C ILE A 71 3.28 13.70 -5.89
N GLU A 72 4.07 14.29 -6.80
CA GLU A 72 3.82 15.61 -7.38
C GLU A 72 2.45 15.66 -8.04
N ASP A 73 2.13 14.69 -8.90
CA ASP A 73 0.83 14.58 -9.57
C ASP A 73 -0.34 14.53 -8.58
N ALA A 74 -0.21 13.74 -7.49
CA ALA A 74 -1.23 13.66 -6.47
C ALA A 74 -1.42 15.00 -5.74
N MET A 75 -0.31 15.71 -5.48
CA MET A 75 -0.34 17.03 -4.84
C MET A 75 -0.91 18.10 -5.76
N GLU A 76 -0.62 18.07 -7.07
CA GLU A 76 -1.22 18.96 -8.06
C GLU A 76 -2.75 18.76 -8.16
N GLU A 77 -3.21 17.53 -8.01
CA GLU A 77 -4.63 17.18 -7.89
C GLU A 77 -5.23 17.56 -6.53
N ARG A 78 -4.45 18.23 -5.65
CA ARG A 78 -4.83 18.72 -4.32
C ARG A 78 -5.23 17.62 -3.34
N ILE A 79 -4.62 16.45 -3.47
CA ILE A 79 -4.80 15.35 -2.52
C ILE A 79 -3.85 15.56 -1.34
N PRO A 80 -4.34 15.77 -0.11
CA PRO A 80 -3.49 15.91 1.05
C PRO A 80 -2.84 14.58 1.41
N ILE A 81 -1.52 14.61 1.60
CA ILE A 81 -0.73 13.50 2.12
C ILE A 81 -0.42 13.81 3.59
N ILE A 82 -0.89 12.97 4.48
CA ILE A 82 -0.76 13.12 5.94
C ILE A 82 0.19 12.05 6.43
N ASP A 83 1.39 12.45 6.73
CA ASP A 83 2.47 11.57 7.18
C ASP A 83 2.47 11.31 8.69
N ASN A 84 3.34 10.41 9.14
CA ASN A 84 3.54 10.10 10.56
C ASN A 84 2.26 9.69 11.31
N HIS A 85 1.32 9.04 10.62
CA HIS A 85 0.08 8.57 11.22
C HIS A 85 -0.13 7.07 10.98
N VAL A 86 -0.46 6.34 12.04
CA VAL A 86 -0.79 4.91 11.97
C VAL A 86 -2.27 4.68 12.26
N PRO A 87 -2.94 3.80 11.50
CA PRO A 87 -4.34 3.46 11.75
C PRO A 87 -4.46 2.68 13.07
N LYS A 88 -5.46 3.05 13.87
CA LYS A 88 -5.81 2.39 15.14
C LYS A 88 -7.06 1.54 15.03
N LYS A 89 -8.11 2.09 14.47
CA LYS A 89 -9.38 1.39 14.30
C LYS A 89 -10.27 2.02 13.24
N PHE A 90 -11.13 1.21 12.67
CA PHE A 90 -12.26 1.64 11.87
C PHE A 90 -13.43 2.06 12.78
N LEU A 91 -14.10 3.13 12.44
CA LEU A 91 -15.28 3.61 13.16
C LEU A 91 -16.53 3.23 12.38
N LEU A 92 -17.42 2.52 13.05
CA LEU A 92 -18.67 2.04 12.47
C LEU A 92 -19.87 2.68 13.17
N LYS A 93 -20.88 3.06 12.40
CA LYS A 93 -22.18 3.49 12.90
C LYS A 93 -23.28 2.70 12.20
N LYS A 94 -24.05 1.92 12.98
CA LYS A 94 -25.08 1.03 12.44
C LYS A 94 -24.56 0.11 11.33
N GLY A 95 -23.37 -0.46 11.54
CA GLY A 95 -22.73 -1.37 10.59
C GLY A 95 -22.08 -0.73 9.35
N LYS A 96 -22.16 0.59 9.19
CA LYS A 96 -21.52 1.32 8.11
C LYS A 96 -20.22 1.95 8.55
N LEU A 97 -19.21 1.94 7.71
CA LEU A 97 -17.99 2.71 7.91
C LEU A 97 -18.33 4.20 7.91
N VAL A 98 -17.83 4.93 8.90
CA VAL A 98 -18.03 6.38 9.01
C VAL A 98 -16.71 7.14 9.25
N GLY A 99 -15.62 6.43 9.43
CA GLY A 99 -14.30 7.06 9.62
C GLY A 99 -13.27 6.09 10.16
N MET A 100 -12.08 6.64 10.39
CA MET A 100 -10.95 5.95 11.01
C MET A 100 -10.33 6.81 12.10
N GLU A 101 -9.79 6.15 13.11
CA GLU A 101 -8.96 6.76 14.14
C GLU A 101 -7.49 6.49 13.85
N PHE A 102 -6.66 7.53 13.96
CA PHE A 102 -5.22 7.49 13.73
C PHE A 102 -4.46 7.99 14.94
N GLU A 103 -3.31 7.39 15.18
CA GLU A 103 -2.34 7.82 16.18
C GLU A 103 -1.13 8.42 15.48
N LYS A 104 -0.71 9.59 15.96
CA LYS A 104 0.49 10.23 15.46
C LYS A 104 1.73 9.54 16.02
N VAL A 105 2.69 9.25 15.17
CA VAL A 105 3.93 8.57 15.50
C VAL A 105 5.12 9.40 15.05
N LYS A 106 6.30 9.07 15.57
CA LYS A 106 7.58 9.61 15.11
C LYS A 106 8.57 8.47 14.86
N PRO A 107 9.48 8.60 13.90
CA PRO A 107 10.53 7.62 13.70
C PRO A 107 11.55 7.71 14.84
N GLU A 108 12.01 6.56 15.30
CA GLU A 108 13.16 6.42 16.18
C GLU A 108 14.10 5.36 15.60
N TYR A 109 15.38 5.64 15.57
CA TYR A 109 16.39 4.75 14.99
C TYR A 109 17.24 4.16 16.09
N ASP A 110 17.43 2.85 16.06
CA ASP A 110 18.35 2.16 16.97
C ASP A 110 19.83 2.36 16.54
N LYS A 111 20.74 1.79 17.34
CA LYS A 111 22.19 1.88 17.08
C LYS A 111 22.62 1.23 15.75
N ASN A 112 21.78 0.40 15.17
CA ASN A 112 22.02 -0.31 13.91
C ASN A 112 21.31 0.38 12.73
N GLY A 113 20.67 1.55 12.95
CA GLY A 113 19.90 2.26 11.94
C GLY A 113 18.52 1.67 11.65
N LYS A 114 18.06 0.68 12.43
CA LYS A 114 16.73 0.11 12.26
C LYS A 114 15.68 1.07 12.80
N ARG A 115 14.74 1.43 11.94
CA ARG A 115 13.64 2.33 12.27
C ARG A 115 12.53 1.63 13.04
N SER A 116 12.08 2.27 14.11
CA SER A 116 10.85 1.96 14.82
C SER A 116 9.93 3.17 14.83
N LEU A 117 8.62 2.97 14.89
CA LEU A 117 7.63 4.04 14.98
C LEU A 117 7.10 4.09 16.40
N ILE A 118 7.27 5.24 17.05
CA ILE A 118 6.90 5.45 18.46
C ILE A 118 5.75 6.45 18.55
N PRO A 119 4.68 6.13 19.31
CA PRO A 119 3.58 7.08 19.56
C PRO A 119 4.11 8.38 20.17
N THR A 120 3.60 9.51 19.67
CA THR A 120 3.98 10.84 20.22
C THR A 120 3.31 11.16 21.55
N GLY A 121 2.25 10.41 21.91
CA GLY A 121 1.40 10.69 23.08
C GLY A 121 0.34 11.77 22.82
N GLU A 122 0.27 12.33 21.64
CA GLU A 122 -0.81 13.22 21.25
C GLU A 122 -2.16 12.46 21.18
N LYS A 123 -3.26 13.19 21.33
CA LYS A 123 -4.58 12.57 21.19
C LYS A 123 -4.76 12.03 19.78
N PRO A 124 -5.29 10.80 19.64
CA PRO A 124 -5.63 10.28 18.33
C PRO A 124 -6.59 11.20 17.58
N ILE A 125 -6.43 11.27 16.27
CA ILE A 125 -7.31 12.04 15.40
C ILE A 125 -8.31 11.12 14.71
N ILE A 126 -9.51 11.65 14.48
CA ILE A 126 -10.56 10.95 13.75
C ILE A 126 -10.73 11.64 12.40
N MET A 127 -10.72 10.85 11.35
CA MET A 127 -11.02 11.30 10.00
C MET A 127 -12.24 10.55 9.49
N GLU A 128 -13.22 11.30 9.00
CA GLU A 128 -14.42 10.71 8.38
C GLU A 128 -14.06 10.09 7.02
N CYS A 129 -14.66 8.95 6.72
CA CYS A 129 -14.57 8.32 5.40
C CYS A 129 -15.77 7.41 5.14
N ASP A 130 -16.07 7.26 3.86
CA ASP A 130 -17.04 6.32 3.32
C ASP A 130 -16.35 5.04 2.86
N ASP A 131 -15.15 5.16 2.28
CA ASP A 131 -14.33 4.04 1.80
C ASP A 131 -12.88 4.17 2.28
N VAL A 132 -12.23 3.02 2.44
CA VAL A 132 -10.80 2.92 2.75
C VAL A 132 -10.11 2.00 1.75
N LEU A 133 -9.04 2.49 1.14
CA LEU A 133 -8.20 1.73 0.23
C LEU A 133 -6.87 1.40 0.92
N VAL A 134 -6.57 0.11 1.06
CA VAL A 134 -5.38 -0.38 1.77
C VAL A 134 -4.27 -0.67 0.76
N ALA A 135 -3.25 0.19 0.71
CA ALA A 135 -2.12 0.12 -0.23
C ALA A 135 -0.77 0.10 0.52
N ILE A 136 -0.67 -0.71 1.58
CA ILE A 136 0.47 -0.74 2.51
C ILE A 136 1.63 -1.65 2.09
N GLY A 137 1.59 -2.18 0.89
CA GLY A 137 2.59 -3.06 0.30
C GLY A 137 2.04 -4.45 -0.02
N GLN A 138 2.83 -5.19 -0.76
CA GLN A 138 2.54 -6.54 -1.23
C GLN A 138 3.73 -7.45 -0.96
N TYR A 139 3.49 -8.75 -0.91
CA TYR A 139 4.51 -9.78 -0.88
C TYR A 139 4.33 -10.69 -2.08
N ASN A 140 5.43 -11.12 -2.66
CA ASN A 140 5.40 -12.16 -3.66
C ASN A 140 4.91 -13.47 -3.04
N SER A 141 4.15 -14.24 -3.81
CA SER A 141 3.63 -15.54 -3.40
C SER A 141 4.05 -16.60 -4.40
N TYR A 142 4.84 -17.55 -3.93
CA TYR A 142 5.36 -18.65 -4.75
C TYR A 142 4.74 -20.00 -4.34
N GLN A 143 3.54 -19.98 -3.77
CA GLN A 143 2.84 -21.20 -3.32
C GLN A 143 2.49 -22.16 -4.46
N TRP A 144 2.50 -21.67 -5.70
CA TRP A 144 2.30 -22.45 -6.91
C TRP A 144 3.54 -23.21 -7.39
N ILE A 145 4.71 -22.92 -6.77
CA ILE A 145 5.97 -23.61 -7.08
C ILE A 145 6.18 -24.75 -6.08
N GLU A 146 6.29 -25.98 -6.59
CA GLU A 146 6.64 -27.13 -5.79
C GLU A 146 8.05 -26.97 -5.19
N ARG A 147 8.22 -27.28 -3.92
CA ARG A 147 9.47 -27.00 -3.18
C ARG A 147 10.58 -28.02 -3.41
N ASP A 148 10.28 -29.14 -4.03
CA ASP A 148 11.18 -30.26 -4.30
C ASP A 148 11.75 -30.27 -5.74
N ILE A 149 11.43 -29.28 -6.55
CA ILE A 149 11.91 -29.19 -7.95
C ILE A 149 13.32 -28.63 -8.08
N GLY A 150 14.02 -28.33 -6.98
CA GLY A 150 15.41 -27.87 -7.00
C GLY A 150 15.61 -26.37 -7.11
N ILE A 151 14.55 -25.56 -6.83
CA ILE A 151 14.67 -24.12 -6.69
C ILE A 151 14.92 -23.79 -5.21
N GLU A 152 16.01 -23.08 -4.94
CA GLU A 152 16.27 -22.52 -3.61
C GLU A 152 15.56 -21.18 -3.43
N PHE A 153 15.06 -20.96 -2.20
CA PHE A 153 14.42 -19.71 -1.79
C PHE A 153 15.23 -19.08 -0.67
N GLY A 154 15.50 -17.80 -0.78
CA GLY A 154 16.23 -16.98 0.19
C GLY A 154 15.32 -16.21 1.14
N GLU A 155 15.77 -15.02 1.56
CA GLU A 155 15.00 -14.13 2.42
C GLU A 155 13.66 -13.74 1.76
N TRP A 156 12.63 -13.57 2.59
CA TRP A 156 11.28 -13.21 2.13
C TRP A 156 10.65 -14.19 1.16
N ASP A 157 11.12 -15.45 1.19
CA ASP A 157 10.64 -16.50 0.28
C ASP A 157 10.89 -16.18 -1.21
N MET A 158 11.89 -15.36 -1.51
CA MET A 158 12.28 -15.02 -2.87
C MET A 158 13.13 -16.12 -3.50
N PRO A 159 12.94 -16.49 -4.78
CA PRO A 159 13.81 -17.44 -5.45
C PRO A 159 15.24 -16.90 -5.54
N VAL A 160 16.22 -17.75 -5.28
CA VAL A 160 17.63 -17.41 -5.49
C VAL A 160 17.92 -17.44 -6.99
N VAL A 161 18.36 -16.30 -7.52
CA VAL A 161 18.68 -16.14 -8.95
C VAL A 161 20.06 -15.55 -9.15
N ASP A 162 20.71 -15.94 -10.24
CA ASP A 162 21.91 -15.28 -10.73
C ASP A 162 21.57 -13.87 -11.23
N LYS A 163 22.34 -12.87 -10.81
CA LYS A 163 22.04 -11.44 -11.06
C LYS A 163 22.20 -11.00 -12.51
N ILE A 164 22.84 -11.81 -13.35
CA ILE A 164 23.10 -11.50 -14.76
C ILE A 164 22.15 -12.27 -15.66
N THR A 165 22.02 -13.56 -15.41
CA THR A 165 21.23 -14.46 -16.25
C THR A 165 19.79 -14.61 -15.82
N PHE A 166 19.47 -14.23 -14.58
CA PHE A 166 18.16 -14.45 -13.92
C PHE A 166 17.77 -15.93 -13.78
N GLN A 167 18.74 -16.82 -13.99
CA GLN A 167 18.56 -18.25 -13.80
C GLN A 167 18.48 -18.58 -12.32
N SER A 168 17.52 -19.42 -11.95
CA SER A 168 17.42 -19.95 -10.59
C SER A 168 18.46 -21.04 -10.34
N THR A 169 18.44 -21.65 -9.18
CA THR A 169 19.26 -22.85 -8.89
C THR A 169 18.84 -24.07 -9.72
N HIS A 170 17.66 -24.04 -10.32
CA HIS A 170 17.23 -25.05 -11.29
C HIS A 170 17.64 -24.62 -12.73
N GLU A 171 18.36 -25.50 -13.46
CA GLU A 171 19.01 -25.23 -14.73
C GLU A 171 18.11 -24.71 -15.87
N LYS A 172 16.80 -24.96 -15.81
CA LYS A 172 15.81 -24.62 -16.85
C LYS A 172 14.83 -23.52 -16.43
N ILE A 173 14.96 -22.99 -15.21
CA ILE A 173 13.99 -22.04 -14.67
C ILE A 173 14.66 -20.69 -14.42
N PHE A 174 14.02 -19.65 -14.96
CA PHE A 174 14.45 -18.26 -14.87
C PHE A 174 13.33 -17.44 -14.25
N PHE A 175 13.67 -16.45 -13.43
CA PHE A 175 12.73 -15.49 -12.88
C PHE A 175 13.07 -14.09 -13.38
N GLY A 176 12.05 -13.24 -13.59
CA GLY A 176 12.25 -11.87 -14.04
C GLY A 176 11.26 -10.91 -13.37
N GLY A 177 11.53 -9.61 -13.47
CA GLY A 177 10.71 -8.57 -12.86
C GLY A 177 10.52 -8.75 -11.37
N ASP A 178 9.32 -8.49 -10.87
CA ASP A 178 8.97 -8.62 -9.46
C ASP A 178 9.23 -10.01 -8.88
N ALA A 179 9.18 -11.05 -9.72
CA ALA A 179 9.43 -12.41 -9.30
C ALA A 179 10.93 -12.70 -8.99
N ALA A 180 11.84 -11.85 -9.47
CA ALA A 180 13.28 -11.98 -9.20
C ALA A 180 13.76 -11.01 -8.11
N TRP A 181 13.25 -9.79 -8.08
CA TRP A 181 13.78 -8.70 -7.26
C TRP A 181 12.77 -8.16 -6.23
N GLY A 182 11.53 -8.60 -6.27
CA GLY A 182 10.44 -8.03 -5.49
C GLY A 182 9.70 -6.93 -6.26
N PRO A 183 8.62 -6.39 -5.68
CA PRO A 183 7.82 -5.35 -6.33
C PRO A 183 8.63 -4.08 -6.57
N GLU A 184 8.81 -3.73 -7.84
CA GLU A 184 9.48 -2.53 -8.32
C GLU A 184 8.69 -1.92 -9.48
N ASN A 185 9.20 -0.82 -10.04
CA ASN A 185 8.63 -0.22 -11.24
C ASN A 185 8.96 -1.06 -12.50
N ILE A 186 8.12 -0.91 -13.51
CA ILE A 186 8.29 -1.63 -14.79
C ILE A 186 9.51 -1.13 -15.58
N ILE A 187 10.09 0.00 -15.19
CA ILE A 187 11.21 0.67 -15.88
C ILE A 187 12.50 0.36 -15.16
#